data_341ca89f348c09ed3c02eddf96593d55
#
_entry.id   341ca89f348c09ed3c02eddf96593d55
#
_cell.length_a   1.000
_cell.length_b   1.000
_cell.length_c   1.000
_cell.angle_alpha   90.00
_cell.angle_beta   90.00
_cell.angle_gamma   90.00
#
_symmetry.space_group_name_H-M   'P 1'
#
loop_
_entity.id
_entity.type
_entity.pdbx_description
1 polymer ?
#
loop_
_entity_poly.entity_id
_entity_poly.type
_entity_poly.pdbx_seq_one_letter_code
_entity_poly.pdbx_strand_id
1 'polypeptide(L)' 'MFISGFTIARNVVKYDYPIVEAIKSILPLCDEMIVAVGKSEDETLQLIKSINEPKIKIIE' A
#
# COMPACT_ATOMS: atom_id res chain seq x y z
N MET A 1 -2.89 20.30 -9.42
CA MET A 1 -1.84 19.97 -8.44
C MET A 1 -1.64 18.44 -8.43
N PHE A 2 -0.39 18.00 -8.50
CA PHE A 2 -0.07 16.57 -8.41
C PHE A 2 0.20 16.19 -6.96
N ILE A 3 -0.54 15.21 -6.45
CA ILE A 3 -0.42 14.76 -5.07
C ILE A 3 0.11 13.34 -5.05
N SER A 4 1.23 13.15 -4.36
CA SER A 4 1.90 11.87 -4.22
C SER A 4 1.74 11.39 -2.78
N GLY A 5 1.12 10.24 -2.57
CA GLY A 5 1.02 9.62 -1.26
C GLY A 5 2.17 8.65 -1.05
N PHE A 6 2.54 8.44 0.20
CA PHE A 6 3.60 7.50 0.55
C PHE A 6 3.22 6.74 1.81
N THR A 7 3.42 5.43 1.79
CA THR A 7 3.22 4.61 2.97
C THR A 7 4.21 3.45 3.00
N ILE A 8 4.44 2.91 4.18
CA ILE A 8 5.32 1.77 4.39
C ILE A 8 4.46 0.61 4.90
N ALA A 9 4.62 -0.56 4.27
CA ALA A 9 3.91 -1.76 4.67
C ALA A 9 4.91 -2.86 5.02
N ARG A 10 4.80 -3.41 6.23
CA ARG A 10 5.65 -4.51 6.66
C ARG A 10 4.88 -5.38 7.63
N ASN A 11 4.79 -6.68 7.33
CA ASN A 11 4.10 -7.66 8.17
C ASN A 11 2.69 -7.24 8.55
N VAL A 12 1.97 -6.58 7.60
CA VAL A 12 0.64 -6.05 7.89
C VAL A 12 -0.38 -7.17 8.11
N VAL A 13 -0.20 -8.31 7.47
CA VAL A 13 -1.08 -9.46 7.68
C VAL A 13 -0.81 -10.08 9.05
N LYS A 14 0.48 -10.24 9.39
CA LYS A 14 0.89 -10.83 10.65
C LYS A 14 0.35 -10.07 11.87
N TYR A 15 0.33 -8.74 11.77
CA TYR A 15 -0.12 -7.87 12.87
C TYR A 15 -1.54 -7.36 12.69
N ASP A 16 -2.26 -7.92 11.72
CA ASP A 16 -3.66 -7.55 11.45
C ASP A 16 -3.85 -6.04 11.22
N TYR A 17 -2.90 -5.43 10.53
CA TYR A 17 -2.96 -4.00 10.24
C TYR A 17 -3.87 -3.74 9.03
N PRO A 18 -4.85 -2.81 9.12
CA PRO A 18 -5.82 -2.57 8.05
C PRO A 18 -5.23 -1.72 6.92
N ILE A 19 -4.18 -2.22 6.25
CA ILE A 19 -3.46 -1.46 5.24
C ILE A 19 -4.31 -1.20 3.99
N VAL A 20 -5.15 -2.14 3.60
CA VAL A 20 -5.98 -2.00 2.41
C VAL A 20 -6.98 -0.86 2.60
N GLU A 21 -7.67 -0.83 3.73
CA GLU A 21 -8.62 0.23 4.05
C GLU A 21 -7.91 1.59 4.15
N ALA A 22 -6.73 1.61 4.77
CA ALA A 22 -5.96 2.84 4.92
C ALA A 22 -5.57 3.40 3.55
N ILE A 23 -5.08 2.55 2.64
CA ILE A 23 -4.71 2.97 1.30
C ILE A 23 -5.94 3.44 0.52
N LYS A 24 -7.03 2.68 0.55
CA LYS A 24 -8.24 3.03 -0.19
C LYS A 24 -8.86 4.34 0.28
N SER A 25 -8.69 4.67 1.56
CA SER A 25 -9.28 5.91 2.10
C SER A 25 -8.59 7.17 1.55
N ILE A 26 -7.31 7.08 1.20
CA ILE A 26 -6.55 8.23 0.72
C ILE A 26 -6.31 8.22 -0.80
N LEU A 27 -6.53 7.08 -1.48
CA LEU A 27 -6.33 6.98 -2.93
C LEU A 27 -7.08 8.06 -3.73
N PRO A 28 -8.37 8.36 -3.42
CA PRO A 28 -9.08 9.39 -4.17
C PRO A 28 -8.45 10.77 -4.07
N LEU A 29 -7.65 11.01 -3.04
CA LEU A 29 -7.00 12.30 -2.81
C LEU A 29 -5.62 12.40 -3.45
N CYS A 30 -5.11 11.29 -4.00
CA CYS A 30 -3.77 11.21 -4.54
C CYS A 30 -3.79 10.97 -6.04
N ASP A 31 -2.80 11.53 -6.75
CA ASP A 31 -2.55 11.22 -8.15
C ASP A 31 -1.73 9.94 -8.28
N GLU A 32 -0.90 9.65 -7.28
CA GLU A 32 -0.21 8.39 -7.17
C GLU A 32 -0.02 8.02 -5.70
N MET A 33 0.15 6.73 -5.43
CA MET A 33 0.45 6.22 -4.10
C MET A 33 1.68 5.32 -4.19
N ILE A 34 2.71 5.65 -3.45
CA ILE A 34 3.92 4.84 -3.39
C ILE A 34 3.87 4.00 -2.11
N VAL A 35 3.93 2.69 -2.26
CA VAL A 35 3.91 1.76 -1.14
C VAL A 35 5.27 1.06 -1.07
N ALA A 36 6.04 1.38 -0.04
CA ALA A 36 7.30 0.70 0.21
C ALA A 36 7.02 -0.55 1.04
N VAL A 37 7.23 -1.70 0.45
CA VAL A 37 6.98 -2.98 1.14
C VAL A 37 8.30 -3.51 1.66
N GLY A 38 8.44 -3.55 2.98
CA GLY A 38 9.62 -4.10 3.61
C GLY A 38 9.67 -5.62 3.47
N LYS A 39 10.83 -6.20 3.75
CA LYS A 39 10.98 -7.64 3.74
C LYS A 39 10.08 -8.23 4.82
N SER A 40 9.04 -8.94 4.40
CA SER A 40 8.03 -9.48 5.29
C SER A 40 8.01 -10.99 5.24
N GLU A 41 7.64 -11.61 6.37
CA GLU A 41 7.49 -13.05 6.47
C GLU A 41 6.06 -13.49 6.15
N ASP A 42 5.18 -12.55 5.88
CA ASP A 42 3.78 -12.84 5.59
C ASP A 42 3.44 -12.48 4.13
N GLU A 43 2.16 -12.45 3.82
CA GLU A 43 1.65 -12.19 2.47
C GLU A 43 1.40 -10.70 2.20
N THR A 44 2.12 -9.82 2.88
CA THR A 44 1.92 -8.37 2.76
C THR A 44 2.00 -7.90 1.31
N LEU A 45 3.02 -8.35 0.56
CA LEU A 45 3.19 -7.94 -0.84
C LEU A 45 2.00 -8.37 -1.69
N GLN A 46 1.55 -9.61 -1.53
CA GLN A 46 0.41 -10.12 -2.27
C GLN A 46 -0.87 -9.36 -1.94
N LEU A 47 -1.05 -9.01 -0.67
CA LEU A 47 -2.20 -8.24 -0.24
C LEU A 47 -2.24 -6.86 -0.89
N ILE A 48 -1.10 -6.17 -0.93
CA ILE A 48 -0.99 -4.86 -1.58
C ILE A 48 -1.27 -4.98 -3.08
N LYS A 49 -0.70 -6.00 -3.73
CA LYS A 49 -0.91 -6.21 -5.17
C LYS A 49 -2.38 -6.52 -5.49
N SER A 50 -3.11 -7.13 -4.56
CA SER A 50 -4.50 -7.48 -4.77
C SER A 50 -5.43 -6.27 -4.88
N ILE A 51 -4.97 -5.10 -4.43
CA ILE A 51 -5.76 -3.86 -4.56
C ILE A 51 -5.96 -3.51 -6.04
N ASN A 52 -4.99 -3.85 -6.88
CA ASN A 52 -5.06 -3.71 -8.34
C ASN A 52 -5.45 -2.29 -8.79
N GLU A 53 -4.80 -1.30 -8.22
CA GLU A 53 -5.06 0.10 -8.54
C GLU A 53 -3.87 0.67 -9.31
N PRO A 54 -4.09 1.22 -10.55
CA PRO A 54 -2.99 1.75 -11.36
C PRO A 54 -2.20 2.88 -10.70
N LYS A 55 -2.82 3.61 -9.77
CA LYS A 55 -2.15 4.69 -9.06
C LYS A 55 -1.11 4.19 -8.06
N ILE A 56 -1.17 2.92 -7.68
CA ILE A 56 -0.27 2.35 -6.69
C ILE A 56 1.03 1.89 -7.34
N LYS A 57 2.14 2.38 -6.81
CA LYS A 57 3.47 1.95 -7.21
C LYS A 57 4.13 1.27 -6.03
N ILE A 58 4.56 0.02 -6.21
CA ILE A 58 5.13 -0.79 -5.14
C ILE A 58 6.65 -0.79 -5.26
N ILE A 59 7.30 -0.49 -4.14
CA ILE A 59 8.76 -0.53 -4.01
C ILE A 59 9.09 -1.62 -3.00
N GLU A 60 9.96 -2.53 -3.38
CA GLU A 60 10.39 -3.62 -2.50
C GLU A 60 11.76 -3.40 -1.90
#